data_8ab30224a59b23ac71203b340aa6f074
#
_entry.id   8ab30224a59b23ac71203b340aa6f074
#
_cell.length_a   1.000
_cell.length_b   1.000
_cell.length_c   1.000
_cell.angle_alpha   90.00
_cell.angle_beta   90.00
_cell.angle_gamma   90.00
#
_symmetry.space_group_name_H-M   'P 1'
#
loop_
_entity.id
_entity.type
_entity.pdbx_description
1 polymer ?
#
loop_
_entity_poly.entity_id
_entity_poly.type
_entity_poly.pdbx_seq_one_letter_code
_entity_poly.pdbx_strand_id
1 'polypeptide(L)'
;MTRRLVPELEARRHLVEGHADFTQIPEAVVARWKAPFGPPEDWDLTVVDQEVTGPHGLVPVRVYTPVGTPPDGGRACLVWMHGGAFAWGDLDMAEAHEAARGIAGRADAVVVSVDYRLCPVMPELGGTVGDRVDERGDPVRFPVPQDDCLAVLDAVRADPARFGADAARVAIGGASAGAFLAAAVTLRTVADGGPPWQTLLVYPMLHPRVPALSAEVAEALEAAPHALQLPAWMIDATNRTVLGRDPEPSDDEAFPGLAARLEGFPPTYVENAEFDAFRASGEQFSTRLRAAGVDVVEVTRAGVPHGHLDWVGFEPARDTLDALAQRLRTHVPAGPRPSNP
;
A
#
# COMPACT_ATOMS: atom_id res chain seq x y z
N MET A 1 -28.01 -0.67 12.07
CA MET A 1 -27.76 -2.03 11.51
C MET A 1 -26.58 -2.61 12.23
N THR A 2 -26.62 -3.88 12.64
CA THR A 2 -25.47 -4.53 13.29
C THR A 2 -24.36 -4.70 12.24
N ARG A 3 -23.17 -4.14 12.51
CA ARG A 3 -21.99 -4.29 11.65
C ARG A 3 -21.54 -5.75 11.64
N ARG A 4 -21.20 -6.30 10.50
CA ARG A 4 -20.78 -7.70 10.33
C ARG A 4 -19.74 -7.79 9.22
N LEU A 5 -18.87 -8.78 9.34
CA LEU A 5 -18.02 -9.20 8.22
C LEU A 5 -18.89 -9.60 7.01
N VAL A 6 -18.35 -9.50 5.81
CA VAL A 6 -19.01 -10.07 4.63
C VAL A 6 -19.28 -11.56 4.82
N PRO A 7 -20.32 -12.14 4.18
CA PRO A 7 -20.74 -13.50 4.43
C PRO A 7 -19.63 -14.55 4.33
N GLU A 8 -18.70 -14.39 3.42
CA GLU A 8 -17.58 -15.30 3.19
C GLU A 8 -16.61 -15.32 4.39
N LEU A 9 -16.31 -14.16 4.97
CA LEU A 9 -15.47 -14.05 6.16
C LEU A 9 -16.25 -14.44 7.43
N GLU A 10 -17.53 -14.09 7.51
CA GLU A 10 -18.39 -14.51 8.62
C GLU A 10 -18.48 -16.04 8.71
N ALA A 11 -18.51 -16.74 7.59
CA ALA A 11 -18.48 -18.21 7.56
C ALA A 11 -17.18 -18.79 8.16
N ARG A 12 -16.07 -18.05 8.08
CA ARG A 12 -14.76 -18.41 8.66
C ARG A 12 -14.53 -17.84 10.05
N ARG A 13 -15.42 -17.00 10.58
CA ARG A 13 -15.25 -16.29 11.87
C ARG A 13 -14.82 -17.21 13.01
N HIS A 14 -15.37 -18.42 13.06
CA HIS A 14 -15.06 -19.44 14.06
C HIS A 14 -13.57 -19.86 14.09
N LEU A 15 -12.80 -19.60 13.03
CA LEU A 15 -11.37 -19.89 12.97
C LEU A 15 -10.53 -18.91 13.77
N VAL A 16 -11.00 -17.68 13.91
CA VAL A 16 -10.25 -16.56 14.54
C VAL A 16 -10.88 -16.10 15.84
N GLU A 17 -12.14 -16.49 16.12
CA GLU A 17 -12.85 -16.12 17.32
C GLU A 17 -12.21 -16.76 18.57
N GLY A 18 -12.13 -15.97 19.66
CA GLY A 18 -11.55 -16.44 20.92
C GLY A 18 -10.04 -16.27 21.06
N HIS A 19 -9.33 -15.89 20.00
CA HIS A 19 -7.92 -15.50 20.06
C HIS A 19 -7.82 -14.01 20.42
N ALA A 20 -6.87 -13.66 21.30
CA ALA A 20 -6.70 -12.28 21.75
C ALA A 20 -6.09 -11.38 20.68
N ASP A 21 -5.19 -11.93 19.86
CA ASP A 21 -4.61 -11.29 18.68
C ASP A 21 -4.17 -12.35 17.65
N PHE A 22 -3.80 -11.91 16.45
CA PHE A 22 -3.43 -12.82 15.36
C PHE A 22 -2.14 -13.62 15.63
N THR A 23 -1.26 -13.16 16.52
CA THR A 23 0.00 -13.87 16.85
C THR A 23 -0.25 -15.15 17.65
N GLN A 24 -1.43 -15.25 18.24
CA GLN A 24 -1.86 -16.43 19.01
C GLN A 24 -2.62 -17.46 18.14
N ILE A 25 -2.89 -17.14 16.88
CA ILE A 25 -3.58 -18.06 15.99
C ILE A 25 -2.57 -19.10 15.48
N PRO A 26 -2.81 -20.40 15.65
CA PRO A 26 -1.95 -21.45 15.11
C PRO A 26 -1.79 -21.33 13.58
N GLU A 27 -0.60 -21.56 13.06
CA GLU A 27 -0.29 -21.44 11.62
C GLU A 27 -1.29 -22.19 10.73
N ALA A 28 -1.65 -23.43 11.10
CA ALA A 28 -2.64 -24.22 10.37
C ALA A 28 -4.02 -23.57 10.33
N VAL A 29 -4.37 -22.78 11.32
CA VAL A 29 -5.64 -22.02 11.38
C VAL A 29 -5.50 -20.75 10.53
N VAL A 30 -4.36 -20.05 10.59
CA VAL A 30 -4.07 -18.91 9.71
C VAL A 30 -4.15 -19.34 8.25
N ALA A 31 -3.56 -20.49 7.87
CA ALA A 31 -3.63 -21.01 6.52
C ALA A 31 -5.08 -21.26 6.04
N ARG A 32 -5.96 -21.74 6.94
CA ARG A 32 -7.40 -21.93 6.64
C ARG A 32 -8.14 -20.59 6.56
N TRP A 33 -7.82 -19.64 7.42
CA TRP A 33 -8.38 -18.29 7.39
C TRP A 33 -8.02 -17.56 6.08
N LYS A 34 -6.74 -17.65 5.66
CA LYS A 34 -6.22 -17.05 4.44
C LYS A 34 -6.45 -17.89 3.17
N ALA A 35 -7.09 -19.04 3.26
CA ALA A 35 -7.38 -19.85 2.09
C ALA A 35 -8.15 -19.07 1.03
N PRO A 36 -7.84 -19.24 -0.28
CA PRO A 36 -8.55 -18.57 -1.36
C PRO A 36 -10.06 -18.76 -1.31
N PHE A 37 -10.82 -17.79 -1.80
CA PHE A 37 -12.27 -17.87 -2.01
C PHE A 37 -12.63 -18.34 -3.42
N GLY A 38 -11.67 -18.32 -4.34
CA GLY A 38 -11.84 -18.77 -5.70
C GLY A 38 -10.50 -18.82 -6.44
N PRO A 39 -10.50 -19.17 -7.71
CA PRO A 39 -9.30 -19.14 -8.53
C PRO A 39 -8.84 -17.71 -8.74
N PRO A 40 -7.52 -17.50 -9.04
CA PRO A 40 -7.02 -16.22 -9.52
C PRO A 40 -7.75 -15.84 -10.82
N GLU A 41 -7.82 -14.55 -11.08
CA GLU A 41 -8.39 -14.04 -12.33
C GLU A 41 -7.43 -14.32 -13.49
N ASP A 42 -8.00 -14.61 -14.66
CA ASP A 42 -7.25 -14.82 -15.89
C ASP A 42 -7.20 -13.53 -16.70
N TRP A 43 -5.99 -13.01 -16.93
CA TRP A 43 -5.73 -11.79 -17.68
C TRP A 43 -4.66 -12.05 -18.73
N ASP A 44 -4.89 -11.55 -19.95
CA ASP A 44 -3.91 -11.64 -21.04
C ASP A 44 -2.84 -10.58 -20.86
N LEU A 45 -1.78 -10.95 -20.13
CA LEU A 45 -0.69 -10.07 -19.72
C LEU A 45 0.67 -10.67 -20.08
N THR A 46 1.60 -9.82 -20.49
CA THR A 46 3.02 -10.12 -20.42
C THR A 46 3.52 -9.75 -19.03
N VAL A 47 4.20 -10.68 -18.35
CA VAL A 47 4.79 -10.49 -17.03
C VAL A 47 6.28 -10.71 -17.10
N VAL A 48 7.08 -9.69 -16.74
CA VAL A 48 8.54 -9.72 -16.87
C VAL A 48 9.20 -9.18 -15.61
N ASP A 49 10.11 -9.97 -15.03
CA ASP A 49 10.97 -9.51 -13.94
C ASP A 49 12.13 -8.69 -14.51
N GLN A 50 12.40 -7.56 -13.90
CA GLN A 50 13.44 -6.61 -14.25
C GLN A 50 14.14 -6.09 -12.98
N GLU A 51 15.22 -5.34 -13.18
CA GLU A 51 15.93 -4.66 -12.10
C GLU A 51 16.06 -3.18 -12.42
N VAL A 52 15.93 -2.35 -11.39
CA VAL A 52 16.14 -0.91 -11.43
C VAL A 52 17.34 -0.56 -10.55
N THR A 53 18.24 0.28 -11.03
CA THR A 53 19.36 0.76 -10.20
C THR A 53 18.84 1.78 -9.20
N GLY A 54 19.01 1.51 -7.91
CA GLY A 54 18.72 2.40 -6.80
C GLY A 54 19.97 2.83 -6.04
N PRO A 55 19.85 3.74 -5.08
CA PRO A 55 20.98 4.25 -4.31
C PRO A 55 21.60 3.20 -3.36
N HIS A 56 20.86 2.13 -3.07
CA HIS A 56 21.30 1.03 -2.19
C HIS A 56 21.55 -0.28 -2.97
N GLY A 57 21.72 -0.22 -4.30
CA GLY A 57 21.90 -1.36 -5.18
C GLY A 57 20.68 -1.62 -6.08
N LEU A 58 20.62 -2.78 -6.71
CA LEU A 58 19.53 -3.14 -7.61
C LEU A 58 18.23 -3.37 -6.83
N VAL A 59 17.12 -2.89 -7.37
CA VAL A 59 15.76 -3.08 -6.86
C VAL A 59 15.02 -3.96 -7.85
N PRO A 60 14.64 -5.20 -7.49
CA PRO A 60 13.85 -6.05 -8.35
C PRO A 60 12.45 -5.46 -8.53
N VAL A 61 11.92 -5.61 -9.75
CA VAL A 61 10.55 -5.20 -10.08
C VAL A 61 9.92 -6.23 -11.00
N ARG A 62 8.61 -6.41 -10.89
CA ARG A 62 7.83 -7.21 -11.84
C ARG A 62 6.88 -6.31 -12.60
N VAL A 63 7.00 -6.33 -13.93
CA VAL A 63 6.23 -5.48 -14.85
C VAL A 63 5.11 -6.31 -15.47
N TYR A 64 3.89 -5.84 -15.32
CA TYR A 64 2.67 -6.43 -15.87
C TYR A 64 2.16 -5.53 -16.97
N THR A 65 2.13 -6.04 -18.22
CA THR A 65 1.73 -5.28 -19.40
C THR A 65 0.59 -6.00 -20.12
N PRO A 66 -0.58 -5.36 -20.32
CA PRO A 66 -1.66 -5.95 -21.10
C PRO A 66 -1.20 -6.24 -22.55
N VAL A 67 -1.57 -7.43 -23.06
CA VAL A 67 -1.31 -7.81 -24.45
C VAL A 67 -2.18 -6.96 -25.37
N GLY A 68 -1.66 -6.60 -26.54
CA GLY A 68 -2.35 -5.77 -27.53
C GLY A 68 -1.67 -4.41 -27.78
N THR A 69 -2.23 -3.67 -28.71
CA THR A 69 -1.68 -2.37 -29.10
C THR A 69 -1.96 -1.33 -28.01
N PRO A 70 -0.94 -0.64 -27.47
CA PRO A 70 -1.16 0.42 -26.51
C PRO A 70 -1.88 1.61 -27.18
N PRO A 71 -2.60 2.43 -26.41
CA PRO A 71 -3.11 3.70 -26.89
C PRO A 71 -1.98 4.63 -27.32
N ASP A 72 -2.30 5.63 -28.16
CA ASP A 72 -1.35 6.66 -28.56
C ASP A 72 -0.78 7.35 -27.29
N GLY A 73 0.54 7.43 -27.19
CA GLY A 73 1.24 7.98 -26.02
C GLY A 73 1.59 6.96 -24.94
N GLY A 74 1.13 5.72 -25.04
CA GLY A 74 1.37 4.66 -24.05
C GLY A 74 0.21 4.43 -23.08
N ARG A 75 0.36 3.43 -22.21
CA ARG A 75 -0.62 3.12 -21.17
C ARG A 75 -0.38 3.94 -19.91
N ALA A 76 -1.42 4.21 -19.13
CA ALA A 76 -1.21 4.66 -17.75
C ALA A 76 -0.31 3.65 -17.03
N CYS A 77 0.52 4.12 -16.10
CA CYS A 77 1.43 3.27 -15.33
C CYS A 77 1.19 3.47 -13.83
N LEU A 78 1.18 2.37 -13.09
CA LEU A 78 1.14 2.37 -11.62
C LEU A 78 2.40 1.71 -11.09
N VAL A 79 3.18 2.44 -10.31
CA VAL A 79 4.22 1.86 -9.45
C VAL A 79 3.53 1.39 -8.17
N TRP A 80 3.56 0.08 -7.90
CA TRP A 80 2.78 -0.56 -6.85
C TRP A 80 3.67 -1.20 -5.79
N MET A 81 3.41 -0.92 -4.52
CA MET A 81 4.08 -1.48 -3.37
C MET A 81 3.13 -2.35 -2.54
N HIS A 82 3.58 -3.56 -2.22
CA HIS A 82 2.85 -4.48 -1.36
C HIS A 82 2.93 -4.09 0.13
N GLY A 83 2.07 -4.67 0.96
CA GLY A 83 2.09 -4.54 2.41
C GLY A 83 3.12 -5.44 3.08
N GLY A 84 2.84 -5.82 4.35
CA GLY A 84 3.72 -6.70 5.12
C GLY A 84 4.53 -5.99 6.20
N ALA A 85 4.02 -4.88 6.74
CA ALA A 85 4.62 -4.15 7.86
C ALA A 85 6.12 -3.85 7.68
N PHE A 86 6.56 -3.60 6.45
CA PHE A 86 7.95 -3.39 6.01
C PHE A 86 8.90 -4.58 6.23
N ALA A 87 8.46 -5.67 6.85
CA ALA A 87 9.31 -6.79 7.25
C ALA A 87 8.95 -8.11 6.54
N TRP A 88 7.82 -8.17 5.87
CA TRP A 88 7.33 -9.34 5.14
C TRP A 88 6.82 -8.97 3.75
N GLY A 89 6.71 -9.97 2.91
CA GLY A 89 6.20 -9.85 1.56
C GLY A 89 7.28 -9.97 0.51
N ASP A 90 6.83 -10.22 -0.71
CA ASP A 90 7.62 -10.34 -1.93
C ASP A 90 6.72 -10.13 -3.15
N LEU A 91 7.26 -10.26 -4.35
CA LEU A 91 6.51 -10.13 -5.60
C LEU A 91 5.48 -11.24 -5.85
N ASP A 92 5.52 -12.34 -5.10
CA ASP A 92 4.63 -13.50 -5.30
C ASP A 92 3.42 -13.49 -4.35
N MET A 93 3.44 -12.65 -3.30
CA MET A 93 2.27 -12.52 -2.42
C MET A 93 1.05 -11.98 -3.17
N ALA A 94 -0.16 -12.36 -2.75
CA ALA A 94 -1.40 -11.98 -3.45
C ALA A 94 -1.57 -10.46 -3.56
N GLU A 95 -1.25 -9.71 -2.52
CA GLU A 95 -1.31 -8.24 -2.49
C GLU A 95 -0.32 -7.58 -3.47
N ALA A 96 0.77 -8.27 -3.87
CA ALA A 96 1.68 -7.85 -4.93
C ALA A 96 1.24 -8.39 -6.29
N HIS A 97 1.21 -9.74 -6.44
CA HIS A 97 1.02 -10.40 -7.72
C HIS A 97 -0.41 -10.30 -8.27
N GLU A 98 -1.38 -10.75 -7.48
CA GLU A 98 -2.78 -10.77 -7.95
C GLU A 98 -3.36 -9.35 -8.02
N ALA A 99 -2.95 -8.46 -7.09
CA ALA A 99 -3.35 -7.06 -7.17
C ALA A 99 -2.80 -6.39 -8.44
N ALA A 100 -1.52 -6.55 -8.74
CA ALA A 100 -0.91 -5.97 -9.94
C ALA A 100 -1.53 -6.52 -11.23
N ARG A 101 -1.75 -7.83 -11.33
CA ARG A 101 -2.42 -8.47 -12.48
C ARG A 101 -3.84 -7.94 -12.66
N GLY A 102 -4.60 -7.93 -11.55
CA GLY A 102 -5.98 -7.48 -11.56
C GLY A 102 -6.13 -6.02 -11.95
N ILE A 103 -5.24 -5.14 -11.48
CA ILE A 103 -5.24 -3.71 -11.86
C ILE A 103 -4.85 -3.56 -13.33
N ALA A 104 -3.75 -4.22 -13.77
CA ALA A 104 -3.26 -4.13 -15.14
C ALA A 104 -4.33 -4.54 -16.15
N GLY A 105 -4.97 -5.72 -15.93
CA GLY A 105 -5.99 -6.24 -16.83
C GLY A 105 -7.25 -5.37 -16.89
N ARG A 106 -7.73 -4.91 -15.73
CA ARG A 106 -8.94 -4.06 -15.66
C ARG A 106 -8.74 -2.68 -16.24
N ALA A 107 -7.56 -2.10 -16.03
CA ALA A 107 -7.30 -0.71 -16.42
C ALA A 107 -6.75 -0.56 -17.85
N ASP A 108 -6.33 -1.64 -18.49
CA ASP A 108 -5.42 -1.59 -19.65
C ASP A 108 -4.20 -0.71 -19.34
N ALA A 109 -3.59 -0.92 -18.16
CA ALA A 109 -2.49 -0.13 -17.64
C ALA A 109 -1.26 -1.00 -17.39
N VAL A 110 -0.08 -0.41 -17.44
CA VAL A 110 1.13 -1.07 -16.94
C VAL A 110 1.17 -0.97 -15.43
N VAL A 111 1.51 -2.08 -14.76
CA VAL A 111 1.80 -2.07 -13.33
C VAL A 111 3.23 -2.52 -13.10
N VAL A 112 4.00 -1.73 -12.37
CA VAL A 112 5.37 -2.04 -11.94
C VAL A 112 5.33 -2.32 -10.45
N SER A 113 5.30 -3.60 -10.06
CA SER A 113 5.34 -4.04 -8.68
C SER A 113 6.77 -4.04 -8.16
N VAL A 114 6.99 -3.45 -7.00
CA VAL A 114 8.33 -3.18 -6.44
C VAL A 114 8.64 -4.17 -5.33
N ASP A 115 9.78 -4.86 -5.44
CA ASP A 115 10.36 -5.69 -4.38
C ASP A 115 11.34 -4.83 -3.55
N TYR A 116 10.79 -3.90 -2.79
CA TYR A 116 11.58 -3.01 -1.96
C TYR A 116 12.26 -3.75 -0.81
N ARG A 117 13.45 -3.30 -0.41
CA ARG A 117 14.19 -3.92 0.70
C ARG A 117 13.39 -3.90 1.98
N LEU A 118 13.26 -5.08 2.59
CA LEU A 118 12.52 -5.24 3.83
C LEU A 118 13.38 -4.89 5.03
N CYS A 119 12.80 -4.21 6.00
CA CYS A 119 13.38 -3.99 7.31
C CYS A 119 13.47 -5.29 8.12
N PRO A 120 14.30 -5.36 9.17
CA PRO A 120 14.31 -6.51 10.06
C PRO A 120 12.93 -6.82 10.64
N VAL A 121 12.65 -8.08 10.90
CA VAL A 121 11.47 -8.47 11.68
C VAL A 121 11.67 -7.99 13.11
N MET A 122 10.61 -7.45 13.71
CA MET A 122 10.66 -6.94 15.09
C MET A 122 11.03 -8.05 16.09
N PRO A 123 11.84 -7.75 17.12
CA PRO A 123 12.29 -8.73 18.11
C PRO A 123 11.15 -9.43 18.84
N GLU A 124 10.03 -8.76 19.06
CA GLU A 124 8.82 -9.30 19.70
C GLU A 124 8.21 -10.47 18.91
N LEU A 125 8.53 -10.60 17.61
CA LEU A 125 8.14 -11.72 16.74
C LEU A 125 9.32 -12.62 16.38
N GLY A 126 10.41 -12.56 17.16
CA GLY A 126 11.56 -13.43 17.01
C GLY A 126 12.59 -13.00 15.97
N GLY A 127 12.46 -11.80 15.42
CA GLY A 127 13.45 -11.24 14.51
C GLY A 127 14.71 -10.75 15.20
N THR A 128 15.80 -10.62 14.45
CA THR A 128 17.03 -9.99 14.90
C THR A 128 17.41 -8.83 13.97
N VAL A 129 18.09 -7.83 14.51
CA VAL A 129 18.51 -6.65 13.74
C VAL A 129 19.43 -7.02 12.58
N GLY A 130 20.16 -8.14 12.68
CA GLY A 130 21.07 -8.64 11.65
C GLY A 130 20.40 -9.45 10.53
N ASP A 131 19.10 -9.74 10.60
CA ASP A 131 18.43 -10.60 9.61
C ASP A 131 18.23 -9.90 8.26
N ARG A 132 18.24 -8.58 8.23
CA ARG A 132 18.07 -7.75 7.02
C ARG A 132 19.10 -6.62 7.05
N VAL A 133 20.15 -6.78 6.28
CA VAL A 133 21.23 -5.79 6.18
C VAL A 133 21.43 -5.36 4.72
N ASP A 134 21.87 -4.13 4.52
CA ASP A 134 22.28 -3.61 3.23
C ASP A 134 23.68 -4.15 2.82
N GLU A 135 24.19 -3.70 1.68
CA GLU A 135 25.51 -4.12 1.16
C GLU A 135 26.69 -3.73 2.06
N ARG A 136 26.48 -2.81 3.02
CA ARG A 136 27.48 -2.37 3.99
C ARG A 136 27.43 -3.16 5.29
N GLY A 137 26.39 -4.02 5.45
CA GLY A 137 26.11 -4.76 6.67
C GLY A 137 25.31 -3.96 7.71
N ASP A 138 24.78 -2.79 7.34
CA ASP A 138 23.90 -1.99 8.20
C ASP A 138 22.46 -2.50 8.11
N PRO A 139 21.68 -2.52 9.22
CA PRO A 139 20.30 -2.92 9.18
C PRO A 139 19.48 -2.05 8.22
N VAL A 140 18.69 -2.71 7.35
CA VAL A 140 17.77 -2.00 6.45
C VAL A 140 16.72 -1.27 7.28
N ARG A 141 16.69 0.05 7.17
CA ARG A 141 15.78 0.95 7.90
C ARG A 141 15.38 2.13 7.04
N PHE A 142 14.48 2.96 7.53
CA PHE A 142 14.22 4.26 6.94
C PHE A 142 15.56 5.02 6.71
N PRO A 143 15.79 5.61 5.52
CA PRO A 143 14.86 5.73 4.38
C PRO A 143 14.99 4.64 3.31
N VAL A 144 15.74 3.56 3.51
CA VAL A 144 16.11 2.57 2.47
C VAL A 144 14.89 2.05 1.67
N PRO A 145 13.77 1.57 2.29
CA PRO A 145 12.60 1.13 1.52
C PRO A 145 11.96 2.25 0.69
N GLN A 146 11.92 3.49 1.21
CA GLN A 146 11.41 4.64 0.48
C GLN A 146 12.32 5.01 -0.69
N ASP A 147 13.65 4.92 -0.51
CA ASP A 147 14.63 5.20 -1.56
C ASP A 147 14.51 4.19 -2.71
N ASP A 148 14.29 2.92 -2.41
CA ASP A 148 14.04 1.89 -3.41
C ASP A 148 12.78 2.20 -4.24
N CYS A 149 11.68 2.52 -3.57
CA CYS A 149 10.43 2.87 -4.24
C CYS A 149 10.55 4.16 -5.08
N LEU A 150 11.25 5.18 -4.57
CA LEU A 150 11.53 6.41 -5.31
C LEU A 150 12.37 6.13 -6.55
N ALA A 151 13.42 5.31 -6.42
CA ALA A 151 14.27 4.96 -7.55
C ALA A 151 13.49 4.27 -8.68
N VAL A 152 12.52 3.41 -8.34
CA VAL A 152 11.66 2.77 -9.34
C VAL A 152 10.73 3.80 -10.00
N LEU A 153 10.10 4.69 -9.23
CA LEU A 153 9.26 5.76 -9.77
C LEU A 153 10.05 6.67 -10.72
N ASP A 154 11.26 7.04 -10.34
CA ASP A 154 12.14 7.90 -11.14
C ASP A 154 12.61 7.18 -12.42
N ALA A 155 12.92 5.88 -12.35
CA ALA A 155 13.29 5.09 -13.51
C ALA A 155 12.14 4.99 -14.55
N VAL A 156 10.90 4.77 -14.08
CA VAL A 156 9.71 4.77 -14.94
C VAL A 156 9.50 6.12 -15.60
N ARG A 157 9.74 7.21 -14.90
CA ARG A 157 9.58 8.58 -15.42
C ARG A 157 10.69 8.98 -16.37
N ALA A 158 11.92 8.56 -16.09
CA ALA A 158 13.08 8.87 -16.92
C ALA A 158 13.04 8.16 -18.28
N ASP A 159 12.53 6.92 -18.29
CA ASP A 159 12.39 6.14 -19.54
C ASP A 159 11.03 5.41 -19.54
N PRO A 160 9.91 6.13 -19.71
CA PRO A 160 8.59 5.54 -19.73
C PRO A 160 8.41 4.55 -20.88
N ALA A 161 9.09 4.73 -22.00
CA ALA A 161 9.03 3.84 -23.15
C ALA A 161 9.55 2.43 -22.82
N ARG A 162 10.58 2.31 -21.99
CA ARG A 162 11.09 1.03 -21.48
C ARG A 162 10.00 0.20 -20.81
N PHE A 163 9.07 0.86 -20.13
CA PHE A 163 7.97 0.22 -19.39
C PHE A 163 6.66 0.19 -20.19
N GLY A 164 6.62 0.78 -21.40
CA GLY A 164 5.37 0.93 -22.17
C GLY A 164 4.39 1.93 -21.58
N ALA A 165 4.89 2.87 -20.79
CA ALA A 165 4.12 3.84 -20.01
C ALA A 165 3.93 5.16 -20.75
N ASP A 166 2.83 5.85 -20.45
CA ASP A 166 2.62 7.27 -20.77
C ASP A 166 3.29 8.14 -19.70
N ALA A 167 4.27 8.94 -20.11
CA ALA A 167 5.02 9.84 -19.23
C ALA A 167 4.15 10.80 -18.39
N ALA A 168 2.97 11.17 -18.92
CA ALA A 168 2.04 12.07 -18.25
C ALA A 168 1.12 11.35 -17.25
N ARG A 169 1.08 10.00 -17.27
CA ARG A 169 0.15 9.21 -16.48
C ARG A 169 0.87 8.14 -15.64
N VAL A 170 1.91 8.55 -14.91
CA VAL A 170 2.62 7.69 -13.95
C VAL A 170 2.09 7.96 -12.55
N ALA A 171 1.33 7.00 -12.03
CA ALA A 171 0.78 6.98 -10.68
C ALA A 171 1.67 6.16 -9.73
N ILE A 172 1.50 6.37 -8.45
CA ILE A 172 2.11 5.55 -7.38
C ILE A 172 1.01 5.05 -6.45
N GLY A 173 1.16 3.85 -5.90
CA GLY A 173 0.18 3.32 -4.97
C GLY A 173 0.69 2.09 -4.23
N GLY A 174 -0.09 1.65 -3.28
CA GLY A 174 0.24 0.45 -2.51
C GLY A 174 -0.81 0.13 -1.47
N ALA A 175 -0.57 -0.97 -0.76
CA ALA A 175 -1.44 -1.46 0.29
C ALA A 175 -0.69 -1.52 1.62
N SER A 176 -1.33 -1.14 2.74
CA SER A 176 -0.76 -1.20 4.09
C SER A 176 0.59 -0.46 4.19
N ALA A 177 1.68 -1.16 4.49
CA ALA A 177 3.04 -0.62 4.47
C ALA A 177 3.42 -0.06 3.08
N GLY A 178 2.95 -0.69 1.99
CA GLY A 178 3.15 -0.18 0.63
C GLY A 178 2.39 1.13 0.38
N ALA A 179 1.20 1.31 0.96
CA ALA A 179 0.49 2.58 0.92
C ALA A 179 1.22 3.69 1.69
N PHE A 180 1.83 3.33 2.82
CA PHE A 180 2.72 4.24 3.55
C PHE A 180 3.90 4.67 2.66
N LEU A 181 4.59 3.71 2.02
CA LEU A 181 5.72 4.00 1.12
C LEU A 181 5.28 4.90 -0.05
N ALA A 182 4.11 4.62 -0.64
CA ALA A 182 3.55 5.45 -1.71
C ALA A 182 3.31 6.90 -1.27
N ALA A 183 2.74 7.11 -0.09
CA ALA A 183 2.51 8.45 0.45
C ALA A 183 3.83 9.16 0.79
N ALA A 184 4.81 8.47 1.37
CA ALA A 184 6.12 9.03 1.71
C ALA A 184 6.91 9.44 0.47
N VAL A 185 6.95 8.58 -0.56
CA VAL A 185 7.57 8.90 -1.85
C VAL A 185 6.85 10.07 -2.53
N THR A 186 5.52 10.11 -2.46
CA THR A 186 4.75 11.25 -3.00
C THR A 186 5.15 12.56 -2.35
N LEU A 187 5.28 12.61 -1.02
CA LEU A 187 5.71 13.83 -0.31
C LEU A 187 7.09 14.30 -0.75
N ARG A 188 8.04 13.37 -0.90
CA ARG A 188 9.40 13.70 -1.38
C ARG A 188 9.34 14.29 -2.79
N THR A 189 8.60 13.67 -3.70
CA THR A 189 8.48 14.16 -5.09
C THR A 189 7.70 15.48 -5.19
N VAL A 190 6.76 15.77 -4.27
CA VAL A 190 6.10 17.08 -4.16
C VAL A 190 7.11 18.14 -3.77
N ALA A 191 7.98 17.87 -2.79
CA ALA A 191 9.02 18.79 -2.35
C ALA A 191 10.00 19.13 -3.49
N ASP A 192 10.29 18.17 -4.38
CA ASP A 192 11.15 18.32 -5.54
C ASP A 192 10.42 18.91 -6.78
N GLY A 193 9.12 19.22 -6.66
CA GLY A 193 8.31 19.83 -7.73
C GLY A 193 7.87 18.87 -8.83
N GLY A 194 7.99 17.54 -8.61
CA GLY A 194 7.63 16.50 -9.54
C GLY A 194 6.66 15.46 -8.98
N PRO A 195 5.43 15.82 -8.53
CA PRO A 195 4.50 14.83 -7.98
C PRO A 195 4.10 13.75 -9.01
N PRO A 196 3.69 12.56 -8.58
CA PRO A 196 3.07 11.57 -9.45
C PRO A 196 1.74 12.09 -10.01
N TRP A 197 1.24 11.46 -11.07
CA TRP A 197 -0.06 11.81 -11.64
C TRP A 197 -1.21 11.63 -10.63
N GLN A 198 -1.18 10.53 -9.87
CA GLN A 198 -2.11 10.22 -8.77
C GLN A 198 -1.40 9.40 -7.70
N THR A 199 -1.96 9.42 -6.48
CA THR A 199 -1.55 8.53 -5.38
C THR A 199 -2.72 7.66 -4.96
N LEU A 200 -2.51 6.32 -4.91
CA LEU A 200 -3.55 5.33 -4.62
C LEU A 200 -3.17 4.54 -3.36
N LEU A 201 -3.92 4.74 -2.27
CA LEU A 201 -3.60 4.22 -0.94
C LEU A 201 -4.70 3.26 -0.47
N VAL A 202 -4.35 2.00 -0.22
CA VAL A 202 -5.29 0.98 0.28
C VAL A 202 -4.94 0.63 1.73
N TYR A 203 -5.89 0.78 2.62
CA TYR A 203 -5.81 0.61 4.09
C TYR A 203 -4.49 1.12 4.71
N PRO A 204 -4.17 2.43 4.54
CA PRO A 204 -2.87 2.96 4.92
C PRO A 204 -2.73 3.20 6.42
N MET A 205 -1.56 2.86 6.99
CA MET A 205 -1.14 3.34 8.31
C MET A 205 -0.05 4.40 8.13
N LEU A 206 -0.39 5.68 8.25
CA LEU A 206 0.48 6.81 7.87
C LEU A 206 1.09 7.55 9.08
N HIS A 207 0.64 7.21 10.29
CA HIS A 207 1.06 7.84 11.53
C HIS A 207 1.94 6.91 12.36
N PRO A 208 2.83 7.42 13.21
CA PRO A 208 3.64 6.57 14.09
C PRO A 208 2.80 5.79 15.12
N ARG A 209 1.59 6.25 15.40
CA ARG A 209 0.57 5.59 16.25
C ARG A 209 -0.80 5.77 15.62
N VAL A 210 -1.70 4.83 15.89
CA VAL A 210 -3.09 4.97 15.45
C VAL A 210 -3.68 6.24 16.04
N PRO A 211 -4.21 7.15 15.22
CA PRO A 211 -4.92 8.33 15.71
C PRO A 211 -6.14 7.96 16.57
N ALA A 212 -6.69 8.94 17.29
CA ALA A 212 -7.91 8.74 18.06
C ALA A 212 -9.04 8.20 17.18
N LEU A 213 -9.64 7.10 17.61
CA LEU A 213 -10.73 6.45 16.88
C LEU A 213 -11.99 7.32 16.96
N SER A 214 -12.72 7.45 15.86
CA SER A 214 -14.09 7.93 15.90
C SER A 214 -15.00 6.90 16.58
N ALA A 215 -16.17 7.32 17.08
CA ALA A 215 -17.16 6.41 17.64
C ALA A 215 -17.53 5.30 16.64
N GLU A 216 -17.62 5.66 15.36
CA GLU A 216 -17.95 4.73 14.29
C GLU A 216 -16.89 3.64 14.10
N VAL A 217 -15.60 4.01 14.13
CA VAL A 217 -14.49 3.05 14.02
C VAL A 217 -14.44 2.16 15.26
N ALA A 218 -14.60 2.73 16.46
CA ALA A 218 -14.62 1.97 17.70
C ALA A 218 -15.75 0.91 17.72
N GLU A 219 -16.97 1.29 17.32
CA GLU A 219 -18.10 0.35 17.18
C GLU A 219 -17.82 -0.76 16.17
N ALA A 220 -17.17 -0.44 15.03
CA ALA A 220 -16.80 -1.44 14.04
C ALA A 220 -15.80 -2.45 14.61
N LEU A 221 -14.77 -1.99 15.31
CA LEU A 221 -13.76 -2.86 15.93
C LEU A 221 -14.35 -3.75 17.03
N GLU A 222 -15.31 -3.25 17.83
CA GLU A 222 -16.01 -4.06 18.81
C GLU A 222 -16.85 -5.21 18.20
N ALA A 223 -17.33 -5.03 16.97
CA ALA A 223 -18.12 -6.04 16.25
C ALA A 223 -17.26 -7.12 15.57
N ALA A 224 -15.96 -6.86 15.38
CA ALA A 224 -15.02 -7.78 14.73
C ALA A 224 -14.30 -8.69 15.76
N PRO A 225 -13.88 -9.91 15.37
CA PRO A 225 -12.98 -10.72 16.19
C PRO A 225 -11.68 -9.95 16.52
N HIS A 226 -11.28 -9.96 17.79
CA HIS A 226 -10.06 -9.26 18.24
C HIS A 226 -8.81 -9.71 17.48
N ALA A 227 -8.75 -10.98 17.10
CA ALA A 227 -7.64 -11.55 16.33
C ALA A 227 -7.45 -10.94 14.94
N LEU A 228 -8.42 -10.18 14.43
CA LEU A 228 -8.29 -9.47 13.14
C LEU A 228 -7.74 -8.05 13.31
N GLN A 229 -7.56 -7.61 14.54
CA GLN A 229 -7.05 -6.28 14.85
C GLN A 229 -5.53 -6.35 15.06
N LEU A 230 -4.81 -5.43 14.44
CA LEU A 230 -3.38 -5.28 14.68
C LEU A 230 -3.19 -4.59 16.04
N PRO A 231 -2.54 -5.26 17.02
CA PRO A 231 -2.40 -4.69 18.36
C PRO A 231 -1.44 -3.49 18.35
N ALA A 232 -1.71 -2.51 19.22
CA ALA A 232 -0.92 -1.27 19.30
C ALA A 232 0.58 -1.54 19.54
N TRP A 233 0.94 -2.55 20.34
CA TRP A 233 2.33 -2.91 20.59
C TRP A 233 3.08 -3.29 19.30
N MET A 234 2.40 -3.94 18.35
CA MET A 234 3.02 -4.34 17.09
C MET A 234 3.30 -3.12 16.21
N ILE A 235 2.42 -2.14 16.20
CA ILE A 235 2.63 -0.88 15.48
C ILE A 235 3.84 -0.13 16.04
N ASP A 236 3.90 -0.01 17.38
CA ASP A 236 5.03 0.61 18.06
C ASP A 236 6.35 -0.15 17.78
N ALA A 237 6.34 -1.48 17.83
CA ALA A 237 7.50 -2.33 17.55
C ALA A 237 7.95 -2.22 16.09
N THR A 238 7.00 -2.26 15.14
CA THR A 238 7.28 -2.06 13.71
C THR A 238 7.96 -0.72 13.47
N ASN A 239 7.38 0.37 13.96
CA ASN A 239 7.91 1.72 13.74
C ASN A 239 9.28 1.92 14.39
N ARG A 240 9.48 1.36 15.59
CA ARG A 240 10.80 1.34 16.25
C ARG A 240 11.83 0.59 15.42
N THR A 241 11.46 -0.55 14.86
CA THR A 241 12.36 -1.37 14.03
C THR A 241 12.71 -0.65 12.73
N VAL A 242 11.73 -0.05 12.08
CA VAL A 242 11.90 0.73 10.83
C VAL A 242 12.81 1.95 11.04
N LEU A 243 12.66 2.66 12.16
CA LEU A 243 13.50 3.83 12.47
C LEU A 243 14.82 3.47 13.16
N GLY A 244 14.88 2.33 13.86
CA GLY A 244 15.98 2.00 14.77
C GLY A 244 15.94 2.70 16.13
N ARG A 245 14.88 3.43 16.43
CA ARG A 245 14.58 4.15 17.67
C ARG A 245 13.09 4.37 17.81
N ASP A 246 12.64 4.86 18.95
CA ASP A 246 11.24 5.27 19.09
C ASP A 246 10.91 6.47 18.19
N PRO A 247 9.69 6.51 17.59
CA PRO A 247 9.23 7.64 16.81
C PRO A 247 9.10 8.91 17.65
N GLU A 248 9.47 10.06 17.04
CA GLU A 248 9.32 11.40 17.61
C GLU A 248 8.31 12.24 16.79
N PRO A 249 7.71 13.29 17.36
CA PRO A 249 6.80 14.17 16.62
C PRO A 249 7.45 14.89 15.42
N SER A 250 8.78 14.98 15.39
CA SER A 250 9.57 15.59 14.33
C SER A 250 9.90 14.66 13.18
N ASP A 251 9.46 13.39 13.23
CA ASP A 251 9.71 12.38 12.18
C ASP A 251 8.70 12.52 11.01
N ASP A 252 8.44 13.73 10.55
CA ASP A 252 7.50 14.05 9.49
C ASP A 252 7.97 13.55 8.11
N GLU A 253 9.28 13.44 7.89
CA GLU A 253 9.84 12.80 6.69
C GLU A 253 9.62 11.28 6.69
N ALA A 254 9.64 10.66 7.86
CA ALA A 254 9.41 9.24 8.02
C ALA A 254 7.92 8.87 8.01
N PHE A 255 7.05 9.72 8.56
CA PHE A 255 5.62 9.44 8.71
C PHE A 255 4.77 10.46 7.95
N PRO A 256 4.18 10.09 6.79
CA PRO A 256 3.35 10.99 5.98
C PRO A 256 2.20 11.64 6.76
N GLY A 257 1.65 10.94 7.75
CA GLY A 257 0.61 11.46 8.63
C GLY A 257 1.05 12.64 9.53
N LEU A 258 2.34 12.85 9.73
CA LEU A 258 2.90 13.97 10.47
C LEU A 258 3.32 15.15 9.57
N ALA A 259 3.37 14.97 8.25
CA ALA A 259 3.85 15.99 7.32
C ALA A 259 3.23 17.37 7.61
N ALA A 260 4.07 18.37 7.80
CA ALA A 260 3.61 19.72 8.13
C ALA A 260 2.84 20.38 6.97
N ARG A 261 3.19 20.02 5.73
CA ARG A 261 2.64 20.60 4.49
C ARG A 261 2.19 19.48 3.55
N LEU A 262 0.99 19.63 2.98
CA LEU A 262 0.38 18.70 2.02
C LEU A 262 -0.04 19.39 0.72
N GLU A 263 0.23 20.68 0.58
CA GLU A 263 -0.05 21.45 -0.64
C GLU A 263 0.78 20.90 -1.80
N GLY A 264 0.14 20.73 -2.95
CA GLY A 264 0.79 20.14 -4.13
C GLY A 264 0.77 18.62 -4.17
N PHE A 265 0.24 17.94 -3.13
CA PHE A 265 -0.03 16.51 -3.20
C PHE A 265 -0.99 16.24 -4.36
N PRO A 266 -0.78 15.20 -5.18
CA PRO A 266 -1.60 14.95 -6.35
C PRO A 266 -2.99 14.43 -5.98
N PRO A 267 -3.93 14.34 -6.95
CA PRO A 267 -5.21 13.67 -6.73
C PRO A 267 -5.02 12.30 -6.08
N THR A 268 -5.74 12.06 -4.99
CA THR A 268 -5.49 10.91 -4.13
C THR A 268 -6.74 10.06 -3.94
N TYR A 269 -6.58 8.75 -4.05
CA TYR A 269 -7.57 7.77 -3.63
C TYR A 269 -7.11 7.13 -2.31
N VAL A 270 -8.01 7.08 -1.33
CA VAL A 270 -7.79 6.39 -0.05
C VAL A 270 -8.92 5.39 0.15
N GLU A 271 -8.59 4.11 0.26
CA GLU A 271 -9.54 3.09 0.65
C GLU A 271 -9.20 2.56 2.04
N ASN A 272 -10.14 2.65 2.95
CA ASN A 272 -10.05 2.13 4.30
C ASN A 272 -10.82 0.81 4.39
N ALA A 273 -10.40 -0.13 5.24
CA ALA A 273 -11.19 -1.30 5.60
C ALA A 273 -12.09 -0.98 6.81
N GLU A 274 -13.34 -1.49 6.81
CA GLU A 274 -14.30 -1.13 7.88
C GLU A 274 -13.85 -1.62 9.25
N PHE A 275 -13.33 -2.84 9.33
CA PHE A 275 -12.91 -3.50 10.57
C PHE A 275 -11.38 -3.38 10.79
N ASP A 276 -10.85 -2.17 10.62
CA ASP A 276 -9.42 -1.88 10.73
C ASP A 276 -9.18 -0.61 11.54
N ALA A 277 -8.38 -0.68 12.58
CA ALA A 277 -7.99 0.49 13.36
C ALA A 277 -7.22 1.53 12.54
N PHE A 278 -6.51 1.10 11.46
CA PHE A 278 -5.79 1.99 10.55
C PHE A 278 -6.71 2.91 9.75
N ARG A 279 -8.00 2.59 9.69
CA ARG A 279 -9.02 3.47 9.12
C ARG A 279 -8.92 4.89 9.71
N ALA A 280 -8.69 5.02 11.03
CA ALA A 280 -8.50 6.32 11.65
C ALA A 280 -7.32 7.11 11.06
N SER A 281 -6.24 6.41 10.66
CA SER A 281 -5.08 7.02 10.00
C SER A 281 -5.42 7.50 8.58
N GLY A 282 -6.10 6.67 7.79
CA GLY A 282 -6.54 7.03 6.44
C GLY A 282 -7.53 8.20 6.43
N GLU A 283 -8.55 8.18 7.32
CA GLU A 283 -9.54 9.25 7.47
C GLU A 283 -8.90 10.59 7.89
N GLN A 284 -7.98 10.56 8.86
CA GLN A 284 -7.28 11.76 9.30
C GLN A 284 -6.41 12.35 8.17
N PHE A 285 -5.67 11.51 7.47
CA PHE A 285 -4.82 11.95 6.36
C PHE A 285 -5.66 12.53 5.20
N SER A 286 -6.76 11.87 4.83
CA SER A 286 -7.73 12.36 3.83
C SER A 286 -8.29 13.73 4.20
N THR A 287 -8.63 13.92 5.48
CA THR A 287 -9.12 15.21 5.98
C THR A 287 -8.08 16.30 5.83
N ARG A 288 -6.81 16.01 6.16
CA ARG A 288 -5.69 16.97 6.02
C ARG A 288 -5.38 17.27 4.56
N LEU A 289 -5.42 16.27 3.67
CA LEU A 289 -5.25 16.47 2.23
C LEU A 289 -6.33 17.41 1.67
N ARG A 290 -7.60 17.18 2.02
CA ARG A 290 -8.71 18.07 1.60
C ARG A 290 -8.54 19.50 2.12
N ALA A 291 -8.08 19.65 3.37
CA ALA A 291 -7.79 20.96 3.94
C ALA A 291 -6.64 21.68 3.21
N ALA A 292 -5.70 20.95 2.62
CA ALA A 292 -4.63 21.46 1.76
C ALA A 292 -5.06 21.69 0.30
N GLY A 293 -6.35 21.51 -0.04
CA GLY A 293 -6.90 21.73 -1.39
C GLY A 293 -6.69 20.57 -2.37
N VAL A 294 -6.31 19.38 -1.88
CA VAL A 294 -6.11 18.19 -2.71
C VAL A 294 -7.45 17.55 -3.06
N ASP A 295 -7.60 17.07 -4.30
CA ASP A 295 -8.73 16.24 -4.72
C ASP A 295 -8.60 14.85 -4.11
N VAL A 296 -9.48 14.50 -3.17
CA VAL A 296 -9.44 13.23 -2.42
C VAL A 296 -10.75 12.46 -2.58
N VAL A 297 -10.64 11.27 -3.15
CA VAL A 297 -11.69 10.26 -3.09
C VAL A 297 -11.35 9.31 -1.95
N GLU A 298 -12.21 9.25 -0.95
CA GLU A 298 -12.07 8.36 0.20
C GLU A 298 -13.26 7.40 0.25
N VAL A 299 -12.96 6.12 0.44
CA VAL A 299 -13.93 5.03 0.51
C VAL A 299 -13.64 4.17 1.74
N THR A 300 -14.67 3.69 2.41
CA THR A 300 -14.56 2.61 3.40
C THR A 300 -15.13 1.33 2.81
N ARG A 301 -14.29 0.31 2.65
CA ARG A 301 -14.71 -1.00 2.17
C ARG A 301 -15.47 -1.72 3.28
N ALA A 302 -16.77 -1.90 3.08
CA ALA A 302 -17.64 -2.47 4.10
C ALA A 302 -17.37 -3.97 4.32
N GLY A 303 -17.47 -4.40 5.57
CA GLY A 303 -17.47 -5.82 5.93
C GLY A 303 -16.10 -6.52 5.86
N VAL A 304 -15.01 -5.80 5.67
CA VAL A 304 -13.66 -6.38 5.57
C VAL A 304 -12.69 -5.88 6.63
N PRO A 305 -11.75 -6.74 7.09
CA PRO A 305 -10.64 -6.34 7.94
C PRO A 305 -9.45 -5.83 7.12
N HIS A 306 -8.38 -5.45 7.80
CA HIS A 306 -7.08 -5.13 7.21
C HIS A 306 -6.57 -6.27 6.30
N GLY A 307 -5.88 -5.91 5.20
CA GLY A 307 -5.22 -6.89 4.32
C GLY A 307 -6.18 -7.71 3.45
N HIS A 308 -7.36 -7.18 3.12
CA HIS A 308 -8.35 -7.92 2.33
C HIS A 308 -7.90 -8.22 0.89
N LEU A 309 -6.86 -7.59 0.37
CA LEU A 309 -6.25 -7.93 -0.92
C LEU A 309 -5.44 -9.25 -0.89
N ASP A 310 -5.14 -9.79 0.29
CA ASP A 310 -4.44 -11.08 0.43
C ASP A 310 -5.30 -12.30 0.02
N TRP A 311 -6.62 -12.14 -0.09
CA TRP A 311 -7.49 -13.26 -0.44
C TRP A 311 -7.77 -13.34 -1.94
N VAL A 312 -7.19 -14.33 -2.58
CA VAL A 312 -7.44 -14.63 -3.99
C VAL A 312 -8.90 -15.06 -4.19
N GLY A 313 -9.55 -14.52 -5.23
CA GLY A 313 -10.94 -14.83 -5.56
C GLY A 313 -11.98 -14.19 -4.64
N PHE A 314 -11.58 -13.24 -3.77
CA PHE A 314 -12.44 -12.55 -2.82
C PHE A 314 -13.12 -11.35 -3.48
N GLU A 315 -14.46 -11.31 -3.42
CA GLU A 315 -15.23 -10.27 -4.11
C GLU A 315 -14.89 -8.84 -3.64
N PRO A 316 -14.79 -8.55 -2.32
CA PRO A 316 -14.38 -7.20 -1.89
C PRO A 316 -12.97 -6.80 -2.35
N ALA A 317 -12.05 -7.76 -2.52
CA ALA A 317 -10.75 -7.47 -3.12
C ALA A 317 -10.90 -7.07 -4.60
N ARG A 318 -11.74 -7.77 -5.36
CA ARG A 318 -12.06 -7.40 -6.75
C ARG A 318 -12.66 -6.01 -6.86
N ASP A 319 -13.58 -5.66 -5.98
CA ASP A 319 -14.16 -4.31 -5.91
C ASP A 319 -13.08 -3.23 -5.68
N THR A 320 -12.09 -3.51 -4.83
CA THR A 320 -10.93 -2.64 -4.62
C THR A 320 -10.13 -2.49 -5.92
N LEU A 321 -9.83 -3.60 -6.59
CA LEU A 321 -9.08 -3.59 -7.86
C LEU A 321 -9.86 -2.85 -8.97
N ASP A 322 -11.19 -2.97 -9.01
CA ASP A 322 -12.06 -2.23 -9.95
C ASP A 322 -11.99 -0.72 -9.67
N ALA A 323 -12.03 -0.31 -8.41
CA ALA A 323 -11.91 1.10 -8.02
C ALA A 323 -10.54 1.68 -8.40
N LEU A 324 -9.43 0.96 -8.12
CA LEU A 324 -8.09 1.38 -8.51
C LEU A 324 -7.95 1.47 -10.04
N ALA A 325 -8.45 0.48 -10.76
CA ALA A 325 -8.45 0.47 -12.23
C ALA A 325 -9.27 1.63 -12.81
N GLN A 326 -10.40 1.95 -12.20
CA GLN A 326 -11.20 3.11 -12.62
C GLN A 326 -10.43 4.41 -12.47
N ARG A 327 -9.62 4.57 -11.41
CA ARG A 327 -8.75 5.75 -11.24
C ARG A 327 -7.73 5.89 -12.35
N LEU A 328 -7.15 4.77 -12.81
CA LEU A 328 -6.16 4.77 -13.89
C LEU A 328 -6.78 5.00 -15.28
N ARG A 329 -8.06 4.65 -15.48
CA ARG A 329 -8.79 4.91 -16.73
C ARG A 329 -9.31 6.33 -16.83
N THR A 330 -9.68 6.96 -15.70
CA THR A 330 -10.21 8.32 -15.71
C THR A 330 -9.09 9.33 -15.93
N HIS A 331 -9.29 10.19 -16.94
CA HIS A 331 -8.39 11.32 -17.17
C HIS A 331 -8.64 12.38 -16.09
N VAL A 332 -7.84 12.34 -15.03
CA VAL A 332 -7.79 13.44 -14.06
C VAL A 332 -6.82 14.47 -14.63
N PRO A 333 -7.26 15.70 -14.94
CA PRO A 333 -6.34 16.74 -15.39
C PRO A 333 -5.23 16.93 -14.35
N ALA A 334 -3.97 16.98 -14.82
CA ALA A 334 -2.89 17.41 -13.94
C ALA A 334 -3.28 18.78 -13.38
N GLY A 335 -3.26 18.94 -12.05
CA GLY A 335 -3.46 20.24 -11.43
C GLY A 335 -2.49 21.26 -11.99
N PRO A 336 -2.81 22.56 -11.93
CA PRO A 336 -1.95 23.60 -12.46
C PRO A 336 -0.54 23.44 -11.85
N ARG A 337 0.45 23.26 -12.72
CA ARG A 337 1.86 23.27 -12.27
C ARG A 337 2.11 24.62 -11.63
N PRO A 338 2.72 24.68 -10.44
CA PRO A 338 3.14 25.97 -9.88
C PRO A 338 4.01 26.65 -10.93
N SER A 339 3.62 27.87 -11.33
CA SER A 339 4.45 28.73 -12.18
C SER A 339 5.75 28.99 -11.41
N ASN A 340 6.84 28.47 -11.94
CA ASN A 340 8.18 28.79 -11.45
C ASN A 340 8.36 30.31 -11.46
N PRO A 341 8.82 30.94 -10.36
CA PRO A 341 9.07 32.37 -10.30
C PRO A 341 10.26 32.80 -11.19
#